data_769e87f4e9c9be2f5f72b0c8170fe2b8
#
_entry.id   769e87f4e9c9be2f5f72b0c8170fe2b8
#
_cell.length_a   1.000
_cell.length_b   1.000
_cell.length_c   1.000
_cell.angle_alpha   90.00
_cell.angle_beta   90.00
_cell.angle_gamma   90.00
#
_symmetry.space_group_name_H-M   'P 1'
#
loop_
_entity.id
_entity.type
_entity.pdbx_description
1 polymer ?
#
loop_
_entity_poly.entity_id
_entity_poly.type
_entity_poly.pdbx_seq_one_letter_code
_entity_poly.pdbx_strand_id
1 'polypeptide(L)'
;MHEHILADGIVIKHQHTQTKAVLNRMARLIGHLEAIKRMIEDGRDCTEILIQLSAVDAAIKAVSRIILKDHMEHCIVDAINDDDKQAIENLQKAIEQFIK
;
A
#
# COMPACT_ATOMS: atom_id res chain seq x y z
N MET A 1 12.40 -0.29 -6.75
CA MET A 1 12.39 0.85 -7.69
C MET A 1 10.96 1.11 -8.13
N HIS A 2 10.57 2.34 -8.14
CA HIS A 2 9.21 2.75 -8.45
C HIS A 2 9.23 3.73 -9.62
N GLU A 3 8.37 3.52 -10.61
CA GLU A 3 8.33 4.35 -11.81
C GLU A 3 7.03 5.16 -11.86
N HIS A 4 7.16 6.45 -12.12
CA HIS A 4 6.05 7.35 -12.38
C HIS A 4 6.13 7.87 -13.81
N ILE A 5 4.99 7.88 -14.49
CA ILE A 5 4.89 8.46 -15.83
C ILE A 5 4.31 9.86 -15.67
N LEU A 6 5.07 10.86 -16.10
CA LEU A 6 4.61 12.25 -16.09
C LEU A 6 3.69 12.51 -17.28
N ALA A 7 2.95 13.64 -17.23
CA ALA A 7 2.00 14.01 -18.26
C ALA A 7 2.63 14.17 -19.66
N ASP A 8 3.93 14.46 -19.71
CA ASP A 8 4.68 14.61 -20.96
C ASP A 8 5.32 13.30 -21.44
N GLY A 9 5.04 12.17 -20.77
CA GLY A 9 5.58 10.87 -21.13
C GLY A 9 6.95 10.55 -20.53
N ILE A 10 7.50 11.43 -19.73
CA ILE A 10 8.77 11.17 -19.04
C ILE A 10 8.54 10.22 -17.89
N VAL A 11 9.34 9.17 -17.82
CA VAL A 11 9.30 8.20 -16.72
C VAL A 11 10.33 8.60 -15.68
N ILE A 12 9.86 8.82 -14.45
CA ILE A 12 10.74 9.10 -13.30
C ILE A 12 10.81 7.85 -12.45
N LYS A 13 12.03 7.41 -12.18
CA LYS A 13 12.27 6.26 -11.31
C LYS A 13 12.53 6.73 -9.89
N HIS A 14 11.73 6.22 -8.97
CA HIS A 14 11.92 6.44 -7.54
C HIS A 14 12.48 5.17 -6.91
N GLN A 15 13.50 5.33 -6.07
CA GLN A 15 14.01 4.21 -5.29
C GLN A 15 13.30 4.20 -3.94
N HIS A 16 12.61 3.10 -3.67
CA HIS A 16 11.98 2.83 -2.39
C HIS A 16 12.66 1.63 -1.76
N THR A 17 13.25 1.82 -0.60
CA THR A 17 14.05 0.80 0.07
C THR A 17 13.23 -0.43 0.45
N GLN A 18 11.91 -0.31 0.57
CA GLN A 18 11.02 -1.35 1.04
C GLN A 18 10.25 -2.07 -0.07
N THR A 19 10.54 -1.79 -1.34
CA THR A 19 9.75 -2.34 -2.45
C THR A 19 9.66 -3.86 -2.41
N LYS A 20 10.80 -4.56 -2.23
CA LYS A 20 10.81 -6.02 -2.19
C LYS A 20 9.98 -6.55 -1.01
N ALA A 21 10.14 -5.95 0.16
CA ALA A 21 9.39 -6.36 1.35
C ALA A 21 7.89 -6.15 1.16
N VAL A 22 7.49 -5.03 0.55
CA VAL A 22 6.08 -4.74 0.25
C VAL A 22 5.52 -5.76 -0.74
N LEU A 23 6.24 -6.07 -1.80
CA LEU A 23 5.79 -7.06 -2.79
C LEU A 23 5.63 -8.45 -2.18
N ASN A 24 6.55 -8.85 -1.30
CA ASN A 24 6.46 -10.13 -0.60
C ASN A 24 5.24 -10.17 0.33
N ARG A 25 4.96 -9.08 1.04
CA ARG A 25 3.76 -8.97 1.89
C ARG A 25 2.48 -9.00 1.04
N MET A 26 2.48 -8.34 -0.10
CA MET A 26 1.33 -8.37 -1.02
C MET A 26 1.07 -9.78 -1.54
N ALA A 27 2.12 -10.52 -1.90
CA ALA A 27 1.99 -11.90 -2.36
C ALA A 27 1.33 -12.78 -1.28
N ARG A 28 1.74 -12.61 -0.01
CA ARG A 28 1.13 -13.35 1.11
C ARG A 28 -0.33 -12.94 1.32
N LEU A 29 -0.65 -11.65 1.19
CA LEU A 29 -2.02 -11.16 1.29
C LEU A 29 -2.92 -11.75 0.22
N ILE A 30 -2.45 -11.78 -1.02
CA ILE A 30 -3.19 -12.36 -2.14
C ILE A 30 -3.49 -13.84 -1.86
N GLY A 31 -2.47 -14.60 -1.44
CA GLY A 31 -2.64 -16.01 -1.08
C GLY A 31 -3.62 -16.21 0.09
N HIS A 32 -3.56 -15.33 1.10
CA HIS A 32 -4.47 -15.39 2.24
C HIS A 32 -5.91 -15.11 1.82
N LEU A 33 -6.12 -14.11 0.96
CA LEU A 33 -7.46 -13.80 0.43
C LEU A 33 -8.02 -14.95 -0.39
N GLU A 34 -7.19 -15.60 -1.20
CA GLU A 34 -7.60 -16.78 -1.97
C GLU A 34 -8.01 -17.93 -1.03
N ALA A 35 -7.28 -18.12 0.06
CA ALA A 35 -7.63 -19.13 1.06
C ALA A 35 -8.97 -18.82 1.72
N ILE A 36 -9.24 -17.55 2.05
CA ILE A 36 -10.52 -17.14 2.63
C ILE A 36 -11.65 -17.37 1.63
N LYS A 37 -11.44 -17.06 0.36
CA LYS A 37 -12.41 -17.32 -0.70
C LYS A 37 -12.79 -18.80 -0.72
N ARG A 38 -11.81 -19.68 -0.64
CA ARG A 38 -12.07 -21.13 -0.59
C ARG A 38 -12.85 -21.52 0.67
N MET A 39 -12.54 -20.91 1.81
CA MET A 39 -13.31 -21.16 3.05
C MET A 39 -14.79 -20.81 2.89
N ILE A 40 -15.07 -19.69 2.21
CA ILE A 40 -16.45 -19.27 1.92
C ILE A 40 -17.12 -20.27 0.98
N GLU A 41 -16.43 -20.67 -0.08
CA GLU A 41 -16.94 -21.66 -1.04
C GLU A 41 -17.25 -23.00 -0.36
N ASP A 42 -16.43 -23.39 0.61
CA ASP A 42 -16.57 -24.65 1.34
C ASP A 42 -17.59 -24.56 2.49
N GLY A 43 -18.20 -23.40 2.69
CA GLY A 43 -19.20 -23.23 3.73
C GLY A 43 -18.63 -23.25 5.15
N ARG A 44 -17.36 -22.81 5.34
CA ARG A 44 -16.77 -22.77 6.67
C ARG A 44 -17.50 -21.81 7.59
N ASP A 45 -17.35 -22.01 8.89
CA ASP A 45 -18.01 -21.20 9.90
C ASP A 45 -17.72 -19.71 9.76
N CYS A 46 -18.77 -18.89 9.92
CA CYS A 46 -18.65 -17.44 9.80
C CYS A 46 -17.64 -16.83 10.77
N THR A 47 -17.54 -17.38 11.98
CA THR A 47 -16.59 -16.90 12.98
C THR A 47 -15.15 -17.10 12.50
N GLU A 48 -14.85 -18.26 11.92
CA GLU A 48 -13.53 -18.53 11.36
C GLU A 48 -13.19 -17.56 10.23
N ILE A 49 -14.16 -17.33 9.34
CA ILE A 49 -13.99 -16.42 8.19
C ILE A 49 -13.71 -15.00 8.67
N LEU A 50 -14.48 -14.51 9.66
CA LEU A 50 -14.32 -13.17 10.20
C LEU A 50 -12.96 -12.97 10.87
N ILE A 51 -12.49 -13.99 11.59
CA ILE A 51 -11.15 -13.95 12.20
C ILE A 51 -10.07 -13.81 11.12
N GLN A 52 -10.20 -14.58 10.04
CA GLN A 52 -9.22 -14.52 8.94
C GLN A 52 -9.28 -13.17 8.21
N LEU A 53 -10.48 -12.63 8.00
CA LEU A 53 -10.62 -11.30 7.39
C LEU A 53 -10.02 -10.20 8.26
N SER A 54 -10.17 -10.31 9.57
CA SER A 54 -9.57 -9.37 10.51
C SER A 54 -8.04 -9.39 10.41
N ALA A 55 -7.45 -10.58 10.25
CA ALA A 55 -6.01 -10.72 10.06
C ALA A 55 -5.55 -10.08 8.74
N VAL A 56 -6.32 -10.25 7.66
CA VAL A 56 -6.03 -9.61 6.36
C VAL A 56 -6.11 -8.09 6.49
N ASP A 57 -7.14 -7.58 7.16
CA ASP A 57 -7.29 -6.14 7.40
C ASP A 57 -6.05 -5.56 8.11
N ALA A 58 -5.60 -6.21 9.16
CA ALA A 58 -4.39 -5.78 9.89
C ALA A 58 -3.15 -5.82 9.00
N ALA A 59 -3.03 -6.83 8.15
CA ALA A 59 -1.89 -6.97 7.23
C ALA A 59 -1.91 -5.90 6.14
N ILE A 60 -3.09 -5.53 5.63
CA ILE A 60 -3.25 -4.43 4.67
C ILE A 60 -2.80 -3.12 5.30
N LYS A 61 -3.21 -2.85 6.53
CA LYS A 61 -2.80 -1.64 7.25
C LYS A 61 -1.29 -1.59 7.46
N ALA A 62 -0.67 -2.73 7.76
CA ALA A 62 0.78 -2.81 7.94
C ALA A 62 1.52 -2.46 6.63
N VAL A 63 1.07 -2.99 5.49
CA VAL A 63 1.64 -2.67 4.18
C VAL A 63 1.47 -1.18 3.88
N SER A 64 0.28 -0.64 4.14
CA SER A 64 -0.01 0.77 3.93
C SER A 64 0.91 1.69 4.74
N ARG A 65 1.20 1.32 5.99
CA ARG A 65 2.13 2.11 6.83
C ARG A 65 3.54 2.09 6.27
N ILE A 66 4.00 0.94 5.76
CA ILE A 66 5.33 0.83 5.16
C ILE A 66 5.43 1.73 3.94
N ILE A 67 4.42 1.71 3.07
CA ILE A 67 4.38 2.55 1.87
C ILE A 67 4.34 4.03 2.27
N LEU A 68 3.51 4.40 3.22
CA LEU A 68 3.39 5.78 3.68
C LEU A 68 4.71 6.30 4.24
N LYS A 69 5.37 5.50 5.09
CA LYS A 69 6.65 5.87 5.66
C LYS A 69 7.71 6.08 4.57
N ASP A 70 7.77 5.18 3.59
CA ASP A 70 8.72 5.25 2.50
C ASP A 70 8.50 6.53 1.66
N HIS A 71 7.24 6.86 1.36
CA HIS A 71 6.89 8.10 0.67
C HIS A 71 7.29 9.33 1.49
N MET A 72 7.04 9.33 2.80
CA MET A 72 7.42 10.45 3.65
C MET A 72 8.91 10.67 3.66
N GLU A 73 9.71 9.59 3.71
CA GLU A 73 11.17 9.68 3.76
C GLU A 73 11.79 10.12 2.43
N HIS A 74 11.19 9.74 1.31
CA HIS A 74 11.81 9.92 -0.01
C HIS A 74 11.06 10.93 -0.89
N CYS A 75 9.75 10.83 -0.98
CA CYS A 75 8.97 11.63 -1.93
C CYS A 75 8.59 13.01 -1.41
N ILE A 76 8.33 13.15 -0.11
CA ILE A 76 8.00 14.45 0.48
C ILE A 76 9.20 15.37 0.45
N VAL A 77 10.38 14.86 0.80
CA VAL A 77 11.61 15.65 0.78
C VAL A 77 11.85 16.20 -0.63
N ASP A 78 11.70 15.35 -1.65
CA ASP A 78 11.82 15.76 -3.04
C ASP A 78 10.79 16.83 -3.42
N ALA A 79 9.53 16.65 -3.03
CA ALA A 79 8.47 17.60 -3.31
C ALA A 79 8.71 18.95 -2.64
N ILE A 80 9.23 18.96 -1.41
CA ILE A 80 9.57 20.21 -0.70
C ILE A 80 10.72 20.91 -1.40
N ASN A 81 11.77 20.17 -1.76
CA ASN A 81 12.94 20.72 -2.43
C ASN A 81 12.59 21.30 -3.80
N ASP A 82 11.63 20.71 -4.50
CA ASP A 82 11.17 21.14 -5.82
C ASP A 82 10.00 22.13 -5.75
N ASP A 83 9.59 22.52 -4.52
CA ASP A 83 8.43 23.38 -4.28
C ASP A 83 7.15 22.85 -4.96
N ASP A 84 6.97 21.54 -4.95
CA ASP A 84 5.82 20.86 -5.57
C ASP A 84 4.65 20.79 -4.58
N LYS A 85 3.86 21.84 -4.53
CA LYS A 85 2.71 21.94 -3.63
C LYS A 85 1.63 20.92 -3.96
N GLN A 86 1.47 20.58 -5.24
CA GLN A 86 0.45 19.61 -5.67
C GLN A 86 0.77 18.21 -5.14
N ALA A 87 2.04 17.80 -5.17
CA ALA A 87 2.45 16.52 -4.62
C ALA A 87 2.18 16.44 -3.12
N ILE A 88 2.45 17.54 -2.39
CA ILE A 88 2.20 17.61 -0.94
C ILE A 88 0.70 17.50 -0.66
N GLU A 89 -0.14 18.23 -1.38
CA GLU A 89 -1.59 18.17 -1.22
C GLU A 89 -2.14 16.77 -1.53
N ASN A 90 -1.64 16.13 -2.59
CA ASN A 90 -2.05 14.78 -2.96
C ASN A 90 -1.72 13.77 -1.86
N LEU A 91 -0.54 13.91 -1.24
CA LEU A 91 -0.14 13.05 -0.13
C LEU A 91 -1.04 13.27 1.09
N GLN A 92 -1.36 14.53 1.42
CA GLN A 92 -2.27 14.84 2.52
C GLN A 92 -3.63 14.17 2.32
N LYS A 93 -4.17 14.21 1.11
CA LYS A 93 -5.44 13.54 0.78
C LYS A 93 -5.33 12.02 0.95
N ALA A 94 -4.22 11.44 0.51
CA ALA A 94 -3.99 10.00 0.64
C ALA A 94 -3.92 9.59 2.12
N ILE A 95 -3.25 10.38 2.96
CA ILE A 95 -3.16 10.14 4.40
C ILE A 95 -4.55 10.21 5.03
N GLU A 96 -5.37 11.20 4.67
CA GLU A 96 -6.74 11.34 5.19
C GLU A 96 -7.58 10.11 4.84
N GLN A 97 -7.47 9.58 3.62
CA GLN A 97 -8.16 8.36 3.21
C GLN A 97 -7.68 7.14 4.01
N PHE A 98 -6.39 7.06 4.28
CA PHE A 98 -5.81 5.94 5.03
C PHE A 98 -6.27 5.92 6.49
N ILE A 99 -6.37 7.09 7.11
CA ILE A 99 -6.81 7.21 8.51
C ILE A 99 -8.31 6.91 8.67
N LYS A 100 -9.08 7.18 7.64
CA LYS A 100 -10.50 6.86 7.61
C LYS A 100 -10.74 5.37 7.72
#